data_9aa3d852dea21518bb8722b87107c50d
#
_entry.id   9aa3d852dea21518bb8722b87107c50d
#
_cell.length_a   1.000
_cell.length_b   1.000
_cell.length_c   1.000
_cell.angle_alpha   90.00
_cell.angle_beta   90.00
_cell.angle_gamma   90.00
#
_symmetry.space_group_name_H-M   'P 1'
#
loop_
_entity.id
_entity.type
_entity.pdbx_description
1 polymer ?
#
loop_
_entity_poly.entity_id
_entity_poly.type
_entity_poly.pdbx_seq_one_letter_code
_entity_poly.pdbx_strand_id
1 'polypeptide(L)'
;MEDIEHPDKCLLYGNKRANRKISEFAHSKVTYLAERKGQKYHLNVKKVNPAYTSQIGKLKYMRLLGLSVHESAAYVIGRRAMGLKDKVPKDMFHLVPEKVVRLHHWAHWAALYTALKKIPVSKFYRKINYHEYETPAALKKALLK
;
A
#
# COMPACT_ATOMS: atom_id res chain seq x y z
N MET A 1 27.93 -6.64 26.28
CA MET A 1 26.76 -6.79 25.37
C MET A 1 25.65 -5.94 26.00
N GLU A 2 25.56 -4.67 25.61
CA GLU A 2 24.60 -3.76 26.22
C GLU A 2 23.23 -4.02 25.60
N ASP A 3 22.28 -4.41 26.44
CA ASP A 3 20.86 -4.45 26.10
C ASP A 3 20.41 -3.03 25.76
N ILE A 4 20.11 -2.81 24.49
CA ILE A 4 19.44 -1.58 24.07
C ILE A 4 17.99 -1.74 24.55
N GLU A 5 17.70 -1.22 25.74
CA GLU A 5 16.33 -1.06 26.22
C GLU A 5 15.53 -0.31 25.15
N HIS A 6 14.54 -1.01 24.59
CA HIS A 6 13.56 -0.36 23.74
C HIS A 6 12.86 0.72 24.55
N PRO A 7 12.90 1.99 24.16
CA PRO A 7 12.17 3.03 24.87
C PRO A 7 10.71 2.64 24.92
N ASP A 8 10.14 2.68 26.10
CA ASP A 8 8.77 2.30 26.39
C ASP A 8 7.82 2.86 25.34
N LYS A 9 7.19 1.97 24.56
CA LYS A 9 6.24 2.35 23.51
C LYS A 9 5.11 3.24 24.06
N CYS A 10 4.85 3.21 25.35
CA CYS A 10 3.84 3.99 26.05
C CYS A 10 4.15 5.51 26.03
N LEU A 11 5.40 5.92 26.16
CA LEU A 11 5.78 7.34 26.16
C LEU A 11 5.72 8.00 24.78
N LEU A 12 5.83 7.22 23.71
CA LEU A 12 5.82 7.73 22.33
C LEU A 12 4.41 7.83 21.74
N TYR A 13 3.44 7.08 22.28
CA TYR A 13 2.09 6.97 21.69
C TYR A 13 1.28 8.28 21.71
N GLY A 14 1.55 9.19 22.63
CA GLY A 14 0.87 10.49 22.75
C GLY A 14 1.50 11.63 21.95
N ASN A 15 2.78 11.55 21.57
CA ASN A 15 3.50 12.64 20.95
C ASN A 15 3.71 12.43 19.44
N LYS A 16 2.74 12.88 18.64
CA LYS A 16 2.77 12.78 17.17
C LYS A 16 4.04 13.39 16.55
N ARG A 17 4.58 14.50 17.13
CA ARG A 17 5.77 15.18 16.63
C ARG A 17 7.05 14.37 16.90
N ALA A 18 7.17 13.76 18.08
CA ALA A 18 8.30 12.89 18.41
C ALA A 18 8.29 11.62 17.56
N ASN A 19 7.13 10.97 17.43
CA ASN A 19 6.96 9.78 16.59
C ASN A 19 7.32 10.06 15.12
N ARG A 20 6.94 11.23 14.60
CA ARG A 20 7.28 11.64 13.24
C ARG A 20 8.79 11.82 13.07
N LYS A 21 9.47 12.50 14.01
CA LYS A 21 10.94 12.69 13.97
C LYS A 21 11.70 11.35 14.01
N ILE A 22 11.28 10.42 14.87
CA ILE A 22 11.90 9.09 14.97
C ILE A 22 11.70 8.31 13.67
N SER A 23 10.50 8.36 13.10
CA SER A 23 10.19 7.72 11.82
C SER A 23 11.00 8.32 10.67
N GLU A 24 11.11 9.63 10.59
CA GLU A 24 11.92 10.36 9.59
C GLU A 24 13.40 10.00 9.71
N PHE A 25 13.94 9.93 10.93
CA PHE A 25 15.33 9.54 11.19
C PHE A 25 15.60 8.08 10.74
N ALA A 26 14.72 7.16 11.11
CA ALA A 26 14.85 5.75 10.70
C ALA A 26 14.80 5.60 9.17
N HIS A 27 13.86 6.28 8.50
CA HIS A 27 13.76 6.28 7.04
C HIS A 27 15.01 6.84 6.36
N SER A 28 15.54 7.96 6.84
CA SER A 28 16.75 8.57 6.29
C SER A 28 17.96 7.64 6.41
N LYS A 29 18.12 7.00 7.57
CA LYS A 29 19.23 6.06 7.81
C LYS A 29 19.13 4.82 6.92
N VAL A 30 17.95 4.22 6.80
CA VAL A 30 17.72 3.05 5.93
C VAL A 30 17.99 3.40 4.48
N THR A 31 17.49 4.55 4.01
CA THR A 31 17.71 5.01 2.63
C THR A 31 19.21 5.21 2.36
N TYR A 32 19.91 5.92 3.25
CA TYR A 32 21.36 6.13 3.14
C TYR A 32 22.15 4.82 3.08
N LEU A 33 21.83 3.87 3.98
CA LEU A 33 22.50 2.57 3.98
C LEU A 33 22.20 1.75 2.72
N ALA A 34 20.97 1.80 2.20
CA ALA A 34 20.61 1.14 0.96
C ALA A 34 21.38 1.72 -0.24
N GLU A 35 21.49 3.06 -0.32
CA GLU A 35 22.27 3.73 -1.37
C GLU A 35 23.75 3.38 -1.29
N ARG A 36 24.36 3.42 -0.11
CA ARG A 36 25.76 3.02 0.07
C ARG A 36 26.02 1.57 -0.28
N LYS A 37 25.14 0.66 0.13
CA LYS A 37 25.23 -0.75 -0.25
C LYS A 37 25.04 -0.93 -1.75
N GLY A 38 24.08 -0.23 -2.36
CA GLY A 38 23.87 -0.22 -3.80
C GLY A 38 25.15 0.18 -4.55
N GLN A 39 25.76 1.28 -4.16
CA GLN A 39 27.04 1.72 -4.75
C GLN A 39 28.14 0.68 -4.60
N LYS A 40 28.32 0.11 -3.40
CA LYS A 40 29.34 -0.92 -3.12
C LYS A 40 29.18 -2.16 -4.02
N TYR A 41 27.96 -2.56 -4.32
CA TYR A 41 27.66 -3.76 -5.11
C TYR A 41 27.25 -3.46 -6.55
N HIS A 42 27.44 -2.23 -7.01
CA HIS A 42 27.03 -1.76 -8.35
C HIS A 42 25.55 -1.99 -8.67
N LEU A 43 24.68 -1.89 -7.65
CA LEU A 43 23.24 -2.03 -7.80
C LEU A 43 22.58 -0.66 -7.95
N ASN A 44 21.63 -0.56 -8.86
CA ASN A 44 20.86 0.66 -9.04
C ASN A 44 19.71 0.73 -8.02
N VAL A 45 19.82 1.62 -7.05
CA VAL A 45 18.79 1.85 -6.03
C VAL A 45 17.82 2.92 -6.52
N LYS A 46 16.56 2.54 -6.71
CA LYS A 46 15.48 3.45 -7.12
C LYS A 46 14.53 3.75 -5.96
N LYS A 47 14.32 5.03 -5.69
CA LYS A 47 13.26 5.48 -4.77
C LYS A 47 11.94 5.57 -5.52
N VAL A 48 10.90 4.94 -4.98
CA VAL A 48 9.55 4.98 -5.56
C VAL A 48 8.54 5.42 -4.50
N ASN A 49 7.47 6.07 -4.94
CA ASN A 49 6.41 6.48 -4.05
C ASN A 49 5.62 5.25 -3.54
N PRO A 50 5.54 5.00 -2.22
CA PRO A 50 4.88 3.82 -1.65
C PRO A 50 3.35 3.94 -1.56
N ALA A 51 2.76 5.08 -1.91
CA ALA A 51 1.33 5.32 -1.72
C ALA A 51 0.46 4.27 -2.43
N TYR A 52 -0.54 3.77 -1.74
CA TYR A 52 -1.52 2.78 -2.21
C TYR A 52 -0.94 1.41 -2.63
N THR A 53 0.34 1.12 -2.40
CA THR A 53 0.94 -0.17 -2.83
C THR A 53 0.25 -1.36 -2.20
N SER A 54 -0.03 -1.34 -0.90
CA SER A 54 -0.77 -2.41 -0.22
C SER A 54 -2.22 -2.54 -0.74
N GLN A 55 -2.87 -1.43 -1.08
CA GLN A 55 -4.23 -1.47 -1.63
C GLN A 55 -4.25 -2.05 -3.04
N ILE A 56 -3.32 -1.61 -3.88
CA ILE A 56 -3.16 -2.14 -5.25
C ILE A 56 -2.79 -3.63 -5.19
N GLY A 57 -1.81 -3.98 -4.36
CA GLY A 57 -1.38 -5.36 -4.16
C GLY A 57 -2.55 -6.25 -3.76
N LYS A 58 -3.30 -5.85 -2.74
CA LYS A 58 -4.46 -6.55 -2.22
C LYS A 58 -5.55 -6.79 -3.27
N LEU A 59 -5.88 -5.77 -4.06
CA LEU A 59 -6.99 -5.84 -5.01
C LEU A 59 -6.61 -6.49 -6.35
N LYS A 60 -5.35 -6.36 -6.79
CA LYS A 60 -4.91 -6.86 -8.11
C LYS A 60 -4.12 -8.16 -8.03
N TYR A 61 -3.17 -8.25 -7.11
CA TYR A 61 -2.10 -9.24 -7.21
C TYR A 61 -2.15 -10.33 -6.15
N MET A 62 -2.61 -10.01 -4.94
CA MET A 62 -2.63 -10.94 -3.81
C MET A 62 -3.27 -12.29 -4.19
N ARG A 63 -4.50 -12.27 -4.68
CA ARG A 63 -5.20 -13.49 -5.08
C ARG A 63 -4.65 -14.10 -6.38
N LEU A 64 -4.34 -13.26 -7.36
CA LEU A 64 -3.88 -13.71 -8.68
C LEU A 64 -2.56 -14.47 -8.61
N LEU A 65 -1.65 -14.03 -7.75
CA LEU A 65 -0.30 -14.56 -7.61
C LEU A 65 -0.10 -15.43 -6.36
N GLY A 66 -1.15 -15.62 -5.55
CA GLY A 66 -1.05 -16.37 -4.29
C GLY A 66 -0.18 -15.70 -3.23
N LEU A 67 -0.03 -14.38 -3.28
CA LEU A 67 0.87 -13.60 -2.41
C LEU A 67 0.15 -13.14 -1.13
N SER A 68 0.93 -12.90 -0.08
CA SER A 68 0.47 -12.12 1.08
C SER A 68 0.29 -10.65 0.72
N VAL A 69 -0.33 -9.86 1.62
CA VAL A 69 -0.48 -8.40 1.43
C VAL A 69 0.89 -7.70 1.32
N HIS A 70 1.87 -8.13 2.12
CA HIS A 70 3.19 -7.52 2.13
C HIS A 70 3.97 -7.84 0.85
N GLU A 71 3.94 -9.10 0.42
CA GLU A 71 4.57 -9.53 -0.84
C GLU A 71 3.92 -8.86 -2.05
N SER A 72 2.59 -8.77 -2.08
CA SER A 72 1.87 -8.09 -3.16
C SER A 72 2.15 -6.57 -3.19
N ALA A 73 2.33 -5.93 -2.02
CA ALA A 73 2.76 -4.54 -1.95
C ALA A 73 4.21 -4.37 -2.45
N ALA A 74 5.12 -5.26 -2.08
CA ALA A 74 6.50 -5.28 -2.57
C ALA A 74 6.54 -5.49 -4.10
N TYR A 75 5.70 -6.38 -4.63
CA TYR A 75 5.53 -6.58 -6.07
C TYR A 75 5.12 -5.29 -6.80
N VAL A 76 4.15 -4.53 -6.24
CA VAL A 76 3.74 -3.23 -6.80
C VAL A 76 4.88 -2.20 -6.76
N ILE A 77 5.69 -2.20 -5.69
CA ILE A 77 6.89 -1.34 -5.58
C ILE A 77 7.89 -1.68 -6.69
N GLY A 78 8.17 -2.97 -6.89
CA GLY A 78 9.05 -3.43 -7.97
C GLY A 78 8.56 -3.01 -9.35
N ARG A 79 7.27 -3.18 -9.63
CA ARG A 79 6.63 -2.72 -10.89
C ARG A 79 6.80 -1.23 -11.11
N ARG A 80 6.61 -0.41 -10.08
CA ARG A 80 6.83 1.06 -10.16
C ARG A 80 8.29 1.42 -10.46
N ALA A 81 9.23 0.70 -9.84
CA ALA A 81 10.65 0.89 -10.11
C ALA A 81 11.01 0.61 -11.59
N MET A 82 10.28 -0.30 -12.23
CA MET A 82 10.37 -0.59 -13.67
C MET A 82 9.58 0.40 -14.56
N GLY A 83 8.93 1.41 -13.98
CA GLY A 83 8.12 2.39 -14.73
C GLY A 83 6.71 1.91 -15.09
N LEU A 84 6.28 0.76 -14.60
CA LEU A 84 4.96 0.22 -14.89
C LEU A 84 3.88 0.92 -14.05
N LYS A 85 2.77 1.28 -14.69
CA LYS A 85 1.63 1.96 -14.05
C LYS A 85 0.54 0.97 -13.70
N ASP A 86 0.08 0.99 -12.45
CA ASP A 86 -1.02 0.18 -11.98
C ASP A 86 -2.32 0.98 -11.99
N LYS A 87 -3.10 0.83 -13.06
CA LYS A 87 -4.46 1.38 -13.15
C LYS A 87 -5.45 0.45 -12.43
N VAL A 88 -6.60 0.98 -12.03
CA VAL A 88 -7.71 0.19 -11.51
C VAL A 88 -8.17 -0.79 -12.60
N PRO A 89 -8.38 -2.08 -12.28
CA PRO A 89 -8.88 -3.06 -13.21
C PRO A 89 -10.25 -2.66 -13.80
N LYS A 90 -10.51 -3.11 -15.04
CA LYS A 90 -11.77 -2.75 -15.74
C LYS A 90 -13.01 -3.25 -15.01
N ASP A 91 -12.94 -4.43 -14.40
CA ASP A 91 -14.01 -5.04 -13.61
C ASP A 91 -14.34 -4.31 -12.31
N MET A 92 -13.44 -3.44 -11.85
CA MET A 92 -13.61 -2.60 -10.66
C MET A 92 -13.80 -1.11 -11.00
N PHE A 93 -13.62 -0.72 -12.26
CA PHE A 93 -13.55 0.69 -12.62
C PHE A 93 -14.88 1.43 -12.38
N HIS A 94 -16.01 0.75 -12.51
CA HIS A 94 -17.34 1.29 -12.21
C HIS A 94 -17.52 1.66 -10.73
N LEU A 95 -16.70 1.10 -9.82
CA LEU A 95 -16.69 1.47 -8.40
C LEU A 95 -15.97 2.81 -8.13
N VAL A 96 -15.27 3.36 -9.12
CA VAL A 96 -14.63 4.68 -8.99
C VAL A 96 -15.69 5.77 -9.09
N PRO A 97 -15.79 6.68 -8.11
CA PRO A 97 -16.78 7.74 -8.14
C PRO A 97 -16.65 8.60 -9.40
N GLU A 98 -17.79 8.96 -10.03
CA GLU A 98 -17.83 9.67 -11.30
C GLU A 98 -16.99 10.95 -11.32
N LYS A 99 -17.03 11.71 -10.22
CA LYS A 99 -16.26 12.95 -10.03
C LYS A 99 -14.75 12.79 -10.14
N VAL A 100 -14.20 11.57 -9.98
CA VAL A 100 -12.75 11.32 -10.07
C VAL A 100 -12.35 10.48 -11.30
N VAL A 101 -13.29 10.00 -12.08
CA VAL A 101 -13.04 9.17 -13.28
C VAL A 101 -12.09 9.86 -14.28
N ARG A 102 -12.25 11.17 -14.47
CA ARG A 102 -11.42 11.97 -15.39
C ARG A 102 -10.07 12.38 -14.81
N LEU A 103 -9.82 12.10 -13.52
CA LEU A 103 -8.59 12.46 -12.85
C LEU A 103 -7.50 11.40 -13.07
N HIS A 104 -6.29 11.73 -12.62
CA HIS A 104 -5.16 10.80 -12.67
C HIS A 104 -5.44 9.51 -11.88
N HIS A 105 -4.92 8.38 -12.34
CA HIS A 105 -5.16 7.05 -11.73
C HIS A 105 -4.89 6.96 -10.21
N TRP A 106 -4.10 7.87 -9.66
CA TRP A 106 -3.90 7.97 -8.20
C TRP A 106 -5.15 8.42 -7.47
N ALA A 107 -5.95 9.30 -8.08
CA ALA A 107 -7.25 9.71 -7.51
C ALA A 107 -8.24 8.54 -7.46
N HIS A 108 -8.22 7.66 -8.47
CA HIS A 108 -9.01 6.42 -8.47
C HIS A 108 -8.64 5.52 -7.29
N TRP A 109 -7.35 5.28 -7.08
CA TRP A 109 -6.87 4.47 -5.95
C TRP A 109 -7.15 5.13 -4.60
N ALA A 110 -7.05 6.46 -4.49
CA ALA A 110 -7.39 7.20 -3.28
C ALA A 110 -8.86 7.03 -2.90
N ALA A 111 -9.76 7.13 -3.87
CA ALA A 111 -11.19 6.94 -3.67
C ALA A 111 -11.51 5.51 -3.20
N LEU A 112 -10.97 4.50 -3.87
CA LEU A 112 -11.13 3.09 -3.50
C LEU A 112 -10.50 2.79 -2.13
N TYR A 113 -9.33 3.36 -1.83
CA TYR A 113 -8.70 3.19 -0.52
C TYR A 113 -9.59 3.72 0.60
N THR A 114 -10.11 4.93 0.45
CA THR A 114 -10.99 5.54 1.46
C THR A 114 -12.25 4.70 1.71
N ALA A 115 -12.83 4.14 0.65
CA ALA A 115 -14.01 3.29 0.75
C ALA A 115 -13.72 1.92 1.38
N LEU A 116 -12.58 1.29 1.06
CA LEU A 116 -12.31 -0.12 1.36
C LEU A 116 -11.26 -0.36 2.48
N LYS A 117 -10.66 0.69 3.05
CA LYS A 117 -9.55 0.59 4.02
C LYS A 117 -9.87 -0.22 5.29
N LYS A 118 -11.13 -0.24 5.72
CA LYS A 118 -11.57 -0.93 6.95
C LYS A 118 -11.92 -2.40 6.74
N ILE A 119 -11.90 -2.90 5.51
CA ILE A 119 -12.23 -4.30 5.21
C ILE A 119 -11.03 -5.18 5.59
N PRO A 120 -11.24 -6.25 6.37
CA PRO A 120 -10.19 -7.20 6.73
C PRO A 120 -9.54 -7.82 5.48
N VAL A 121 -8.23 -8.03 5.54
CA VAL A 121 -7.46 -8.60 4.43
C VAL A 121 -7.97 -9.98 4.03
N SER A 122 -8.36 -10.81 5.02
CA SER A 122 -8.87 -12.16 4.79
C SER A 122 -10.04 -12.24 3.80
N LYS A 123 -10.85 -11.18 3.72
CA LYS A 123 -11.96 -11.12 2.77
C LYS A 123 -11.53 -11.02 1.29
N PHE A 124 -10.32 -10.55 1.04
CA PHE A 124 -9.78 -10.38 -0.32
C PHE A 124 -9.05 -11.62 -0.88
N TYR A 125 -8.88 -12.67 -0.08
CA TYR A 125 -8.38 -13.97 -0.59
C TYR A 125 -9.43 -14.72 -1.38
N ARG A 126 -10.72 -14.44 -1.15
CA ARG A 126 -11.83 -15.04 -1.90
C ARG A 126 -11.99 -14.36 -3.26
N LYS A 127 -12.55 -15.10 -4.23
CA LYS A 127 -12.95 -14.50 -5.50
C LYS A 127 -14.11 -13.53 -5.24
N ILE A 128 -13.91 -12.27 -5.62
CA ILE A 128 -14.94 -11.24 -5.54
C ILE A 128 -15.37 -10.94 -6.97
N ASN A 129 -16.67 -11.04 -7.22
CA ASN A 129 -17.25 -10.58 -8.47
C ASN A 129 -17.62 -9.10 -8.30
N TYR A 130 -16.75 -8.21 -8.73
CA TYR A 130 -16.94 -6.77 -8.54
C TYR A 130 -18.16 -6.22 -9.28
N HIS A 131 -18.59 -6.86 -10.36
CA HIS A 131 -19.78 -6.45 -11.15
C HIS A 131 -21.10 -6.57 -10.37
N GLU A 132 -21.15 -7.35 -9.31
CA GLU A 132 -22.34 -7.48 -8.44
C GLU A 132 -22.59 -6.26 -7.56
N TYR A 133 -21.66 -5.31 -7.50
CA TYR A 133 -21.71 -4.18 -6.59
C TYR A 133 -21.67 -2.84 -7.36
N GLU A 134 -22.74 -2.10 -7.34
CA GLU A 134 -22.83 -0.80 -8.03
C GLU A 134 -21.95 0.28 -7.38
N THR A 135 -21.69 0.17 -6.07
CA THR A 135 -20.95 1.17 -5.32
C THR A 135 -19.90 0.54 -4.39
N PRO A 136 -18.83 1.28 -4.06
CA PRO A 136 -17.86 0.82 -3.06
C PRO A 136 -18.49 0.58 -1.68
N ALA A 137 -19.57 1.30 -1.35
CA ALA A 137 -20.28 1.11 -0.08
C ALA A 137 -21.04 -0.22 -0.04
N ALA A 138 -21.67 -0.62 -1.15
CA ALA A 138 -22.33 -1.92 -1.29
C ALA A 138 -21.32 -3.07 -1.17
N LEU A 139 -20.20 -2.98 -1.89
CA LEU A 139 -19.08 -3.92 -1.78
C LEU A 139 -18.57 -4.03 -0.33
N LYS A 140 -18.34 -2.90 0.33
CA LYS A 140 -17.89 -2.88 1.72
C LYS A 140 -18.89 -3.57 2.65
N LYS A 141 -20.18 -3.27 2.53
CA LYS A 141 -21.26 -3.90 3.34
C LYS A 141 -21.30 -5.41 3.14
N ALA A 142 -21.13 -5.89 1.91
CA ALA A 142 -21.09 -7.32 1.59
C ALA A 142 -19.85 -8.02 2.18
N LEU A 143 -18.69 -7.40 2.12
CA LEU A 143 -17.44 -7.98 2.61
C LEU A 143 -17.27 -7.91 4.15
N LEU A 144 -18.06 -7.10 4.85
CA LEU A 144 -18.06 -7.02 6.31
C LEU A 144 -19.04 -8.00 6.99
N LYS A 145 -19.94 -8.60 6.24
CA LYS A 145 -20.75 -9.73 6.67
C LYS A 145 -19.92 -11.03 6.65
#